data_057be0bacdeba3a2dbdb24a6322a7cc1
#
_entry.id   057be0bacdeba3a2dbdb24a6322a7cc1
#
_cell.length_a   1.000
_cell.length_b   1.000
_cell.length_c   1.000
_cell.angle_alpha   90.00
_cell.angle_beta   90.00
_cell.angle_gamma   90.00
#
_symmetry.space_group_name_H-M   'P 1'
#
loop_
_entity.id
_entity.type
_entity.pdbx_description
1 polymer ?
#
loop_
_entity_poly.entity_id
_entity_poly.type
_entity_poly.pdbx_seq_one_letter_code
_entity_poly.pdbx_strand_id
1 'polypeptide(L)'
;MKSNKKWSMLTLIMMFWFTISFITNILGPLIPDIIHNFELKDLAMAGFIPTSFFLAYAIMSIPAGILIDKYGEKPVLFTGFLMPFIGTTLFACFPFYLILLLSSFIIGLGMAMLQTVINPLQRVVGGEENYAFIAELAQFVFGVASFISPLVYTWLIHALEPEVYQQGQNFLLDILAKVTPVTLPWVSLYWVFTALLLAMLLVVSFVHFPRIELKDDERSGSSSSYKKLFRQKYVWPFFLGIFCYVSTEQGVSIFMSTFLEQYHGIDPRTVGAQSISYFWGSMTVGCLFGMFLLKLIDSKRLLQISGLLSMSLLLIALFGSAKVAVCAFPAIGFCISMMYSIVFSLALNTVAQNHGSFAGILCSGIVGGAGGPLFVSLLSDTTSLRIGMLLILVFMGYITFIGFWAHPLVNNKTVSLKELVLSLIHI
;
A
#
# COMPACT_ATOMS: atom_id res chain seq x y z
N MET A 1 -11.53 28.99 2.59
CA MET A 1 -10.28 29.11 1.76
C MET A 1 -10.66 29.61 0.37
N LYS A 2 -9.90 30.56 -0.23
CA LYS A 2 -10.16 30.98 -1.63
C LYS A 2 -10.02 29.76 -2.56
N SER A 3 -10.88 29.61 -3.58
CA SER A 3 -10.96 28.43 -4.46
C SER A 3 -9.58 27.98 -5.00
N ASN A 4 -8.76 28.87 -5.51
CA ASN A 4 -7.43 28.55 -6.05
C ASN A 4 -6.49 27.92 -5.01
N LYS A 5 -6.56 28.35 -3.73
CA LYS A 5 -5.74 27.81 -2.66
C LYS A 5 -6.19 26.40 -2.25
N LYS A 6 -7.49 26.10 -2.41
CA LYS A 6 -8.05 24.77 -2.16
C LYS A 6 -7.53 23.75 -3.19
N TRP A 7 -7.60 24.09 -4.49
CA TRP A 7 -7.14 23.20 -5.56
C TRP A 7 -5.62 22.95 -5.50
N SER A 8 -4.82 23.99 -5.25
CA SER A 8 -3.37 23.85 -5.08
C SER A 8 -3.02 22.89 -3.93
N MET A 9 -3.75 22.96 -2.80
CA MET A 9 -3.52 22.07 -1.66
C MET A 9 -3.96 20.62 -1.97
N LEU A 10 -5.06 20.44 -2.70
CA LEU A 10 -5.48 19.10 -3.14
C LEU A 10 -4.45 18.46 -4.07
N THR A 11 -3.94 19.23 -5.05
CA THR A 11 -2.87 18.73 -5.93
C THR A 11 -1.65 18.30 -5.13
N LEU A 12 -1.25 19.09 -4.14
CA LEU A 12 -0.13 18.76 -3.27
C LEU A 12 -0.37 17.45 -2.47
N ILE A 13 -1.58 17.28 -1.93
CA ILE A 13 -1.97 16.04 -1.24
C ILE A 13 -1.89 14.85 -2.19
N MET A 14 -2.33 14.99 -3.44
CA MET A 14 -2.22 13.94 -4.46
C MET A 14 -0.75 13.62 -4.78
N MET A 15 0.13 14.63 -4.85
CA MET A 15 1.57 14.41 -5.01
C MET A 15 2.17 13.64 -3.82
N PHE A 16 1.71 13.90 -2.60
CA PHE A 16 2.14 13.13 -1.42
C PHE A 16 1.71 11.68 -1.53
N TRP A 17 0.46 11.40 -1.89
CA TRP A 17 -0.04 10.04 -2.10
C TRP A 17 0.73 9.31 -3.21
N PHE A 18 1.01 10.00 -4.32
CA PHE A 18 1.84 9.46 -5.39
C PHE A 18 3.23 9.07 -4.87
N THR A 19 3.90 9.96 -4.13
CA THR A 19 5.25 9.73 -3.59
C THR A 19 5.27 8.55 -2.62
N ILE A 20 4.29 8.48 -1.70
CA ILE A 20 4.17 7.38 -0.74
C ILE A 20 4.06 6.06 -1.48
N SER A 21 3.12 5.97 -2.42
CA SER A 21 2.84 4.75 -3.16
C SER A 21 4.01 4.31 -4.04
N PHE A 22 4.63 5.26 -4.74
CA PHE A 22 5.76 5.00 -5.64
C PHE A 22 6.95 4.36 -4.90
N ILE A 23 7.18 4.74 -3.65
CA ILE A 23 8.27 4.20 -2.82
C ILE A 23 7.85 2.91 -2.11
N THR A 24 6.61 2.82 -1.64
CA THR A 24 6.16 1.69 -0.81
C THR A 24 6.00 0.40 -1.62
N ASN A 25 5.45 0.49 -2.84
CA ASN A 25 5.01 -0.68 -3.61
C ASN A 25 6.04 -1.23 -4.60
N ILE A 26 7.30 -0.87 -4.43
CA ILE A 26 8.41 -1.34 -5.28
C ILE A 26 9.06 -2.64 -4.79
N LEU A 27 8.81 -3.05 -3.56
CA LEU A 27 9.50 -4.19 -2.97
C LEU A 27 9.32 -5.48 -3.77
N GLY A 28 8.13 -5.72 -4.34
CA GLY A 28 7.87 -6.93 -5.13
C GLY A 28 8.87 -7.15 -6.27
N PRO A 29 9.06 -6.18 -7.19
CA PRO A 29 10.07 -6.28 -8.25
C PRO A 29 11.51 -6.42 -7.74
N LEU A 30 11.83 -5.82 -6.59
CA LEU A 30 13.19 -5.83 -6.04
C LEU A 30 13.57 -7.15 -5.35
N ILE A 31 12.62 -7.92 -4.83
CA ILE A 31 12.90 -9.14 -4.06
C ILE A 31 13.79 -10.13 -4.82
N PRO A 32 13.56 -10.48 -6.10
CA PRO A 32 14.44 -11.38 -6.82
C PRO A 32 15.89 -10.87 -6.91
N ASP A 33 16.08 -9.59 -7.27
CA ASP A 33 17.42 -8.99 -7.32
C ASP A 33 18.12 -8.98 -5.96
N ILE A 34 17.37 -8.69 -4.89
CA ILE A 34 17.88 -8.71 -3.51
C ILE A 34 18.35 -10.12 -3.14
N ILE A 35 17.55 -11.16 -3.43
CA ILE A 35 17.90 -12.56 -3.17
C ILE A 35 19.19 -12.92 -3.91
N HIS A 36 19.28 -12.62 -5.21
CA HIS A 36 20.42 -12.97 -6.03
C HIS A 36 21.70 -12.19 -5.65
N ASN A 37 21.59 -10.88 -5.46
CA ASN A 37 22.78 -10.05 -5.25
C ASN A 37 23.33 -10.14 -3.81
N PHE A 38 22.49 -10.41 -2.81
CA PHE A 38 22.94 -10.62 -1.44
C PHE A 38 23.11 -12.10 -1.07
N GLU A 39 22.95 -13.02 -2.04
CA GLU A 39 23.10 -14.47 -1.88
C GLU A 39 22.30 -15.01 -0.67
N LEU A 40 21.03 -14.53 -0.56
CA LEU A 40 20.20 -14.90 0.57
C LEU A 40 19.86 -16.40 0.50
N LYS A 41 20.27 -17.15 1.50
CA LYS A 41 20.08 -18.61 1.55
C LYS A 41 18.63 -19.00 1.82
N ASP A 42 17.96 -18.21 2.66
CA ASP A 42 16.60 -18.48 3.12
C ASP A 42 15.65 -17.38 2.63
N LEU A 43 14.48 -17.76 2.14
CA LEU A 43 13.48 -16.82 1.68
C LEU A 43 12.93 -15.95 2.83
N ALA A 44 13.02 -16.46 4.08
CA ALA A 44 12.71 -15.69 5.29
C ALA A 44 13.53 -14.39 5.38
N MET A 45 14.79 -14.41 4.93
CA MET A 45 15.61 -13.19 4.89
C MET A 45 14.98 -12.13 3.96
N ALA A 46 14.45 -12.52 2.81
CA ALA A 46 13.70 -11.61 1.95
C ALA A 46 12.41 -11.10 2.63
N GLY A 47 11.73 -11.95 3.38
CA GLY A 47 10.53 -11.61 4.16
C GLY A 47 10.77 -10.59 5.28
N PHE A 48 12.00 -10.49 5.83
CA PHE A 48 12.34 -9.47 6.83
C PHE A 48 12.34 -8.03 6.28
N ILE A 49 12.47 -7.84 4.97
CA ILE A 49 12.49 -6.50 4.36
C ILE A 49 11.12 -5.82 4.49
N PRO A 50 10.00 -6.39 3.97
CA PRO A 50 8.68 -5.84 4.19
C PRO A 50 8.30 -5.84 5.68
N THR A 51 8.78 -6.85 6.46
CA THR A 51 8.56 -6.88 7.91
C THR A 51 9.14 -5.64 8.59
N SER A 52 10.38 -5.27 8.30
CA SER A 52 11.02 -4.06 8.84
C SER A 52 10.23 -2.80 8.49
N PHE A 53 9.79 -2.68 7.24
CA PHE A 53 9.02 -1.54 6.77
C PHE A 53 7.66 -1.42 7.48
N PHE A 54 6.85 -2.47 7.48
CA PHE A 54 5.49 -2.43 8.04
C PHE A 54 5.46 -2.48 9.58
N LEU A 55 6.50 -3.04 10.23
CA LEU A 55 6.64 -2.96 11.68
C LEU A 55 6.78 -1.50 12.14
N ALA A 56 7.47 -0.67 11.36
CA ALA A 56 7.58 0.75 11.62
C ALA A 56 6.22 1.47 11.62
N TYR A 57 5.27 1.04 10.76
CA TYR A 57 3.89 1.56 10.77
C TYR A 57 3.19 1.27 12.10
N ALA A 58 3.30 0.03 12.59
CA ALA A 58 2.68 -0.34 13.87
C ALA A 58 3.22 0.51 15.04
N ILE A 59 4.51 0.82 15.01
CA ILE A 59 5.18 1.59 16.07
C ILE A 59 4.87 3.08 15.96
N MET A 60 4.89 3.66 14.75
CA MET A 60 4.85 5.11 14.56
C MET A 60 3.44 5.69 14.38
N SER A 61 2.43 4.91 13.97
CA SER A 61 1.10 5.45 13.66
C SER A 61 0.44 6.17 14.85
N ILE A 62 0.50 5.59 16.05
CA ILE A 62 -0.03 6.21 17.27
C ILE A 62 0.81 7.40 17.72
N PRO A 63 2.17 7.30 17.86
CA PRO A 63 3.02 8.45 18.15
C PRO A 63 2.88 9.61 17.16
N ALA A 64 2.70 9.32 15.86
CA ALA A 64 2.50 10.37 14.85
C ALA A 64 1.25 11.20 15.13
N GLY A 65 0.13 10.57 15.52
CA GLY A 65 -1.08 11.28 15.94
C GLY A 65 -0.82 12.23 17.11
N ILE A 66 -0.11 11.76 18.14
CA ILE A 66 0.26 12.59 19.31
C ILE A 66 1.18 13.76 18.90
N LEU A 67 2.10 13.52 17.96
CA LEU A 67 3.00 14.57 17.45
C LEU A 67 2.22 15.64 16.67
N ILE A 68 1.19 15.25 15.90
CA ILE A 68 0.32 16.18 15.19
C ILE A 68 -0.42 17.08 16.17
N ASP A 69 -1.01 16.50 17.22
CA ASP A 69 -1.74 17.26 18.24
C ASP A 69 -0.83 18.26 18.99
N LYS A 70 0.44 17.90 19.20
CA LYS A 70 1.39 18.72 19.94
C LYS A 70 2.09 19.79 19.10
N TYR A 71 2.49 19.44 17.87
CA TYR A 71 3.36 20.28 17.03
C TYR A 71 2.66 20.79 15.77
N GLY A 72 1.48 20.28 15.43
CA GLY A 72 0.76 20.55 14.19
C GLY A 72 1.26 19.71 13.00
N GLU A 73 0.59 19.88 11.87
CA GLU A 73 0.74 19.03 10.70
C GLU A 73 2.09 19.23 9.98
N LYS A 74 2.53 20.50 9.83
CA LYS A 74 3.72 20.83 9.02
C LYS A 74 5.01 20.19 9.54
N PRO A 75 5.35 20.26 10.86
CA PRO A 75 6.54 19.59 11.39
C PRO A 75 6.48 18.08 11.22
N VAL A 76 5.29 17.47 11.37
CA VAL A 76 5.13 16.03 11.23
C VAL A 76 5.24 15.60 9.76
N LEU A 77 4.68 16.36 8.81
CA LEU A 77 4.89 16.16 7.37
C LEU A 77 6.37 16.28 7.00
N PHE A 78 7.06 17.33 7.49
CA PHE A 78 8.47 17.51 7.20
C PHE A 78 9.31 16.33 7.71
N THR A 79 9.11 15.93 8.98
CA THR A 79 9.79 14.75 9.54
C THR A 79 9.41 13.48 8.81
N GLY A 80 8.13 13.36 8.40
CA GLY A 80 7.60 12.24 7.62
C GLY A 80 8.27 12.07 6.25
N PHE A 81 8.71 13.14 5.59
CA PHE A 81 9.53 13.09 4.38
C PHE A 81 11.03 12.98 4.66
N LEU A 82 11.51 13.56 5.78
CA LEU A 82 12.92 13.52 6.16
C LEU A 82 13.37 12.08 6.49
N MET A 83 12.56 11.33 7.22
CA MET A 83 12.90 9.94 7.57
C MET A 83 13.13 9.05 6.33
N PRO A 84 12.20 8.96 5.36
CA PRO A 84 12.43 8.20 4.15
C PRO A 84 13.61 8.73 3.32
N PHE A 85 13.83 10.05 3.28
CA PHE A 85 14.99 10.65 2.62
C PHE A 85 16.30 10.12 3.23
N ILE A 86 16.40 10.08 4.55
CA ILE A 86 17.56 9.52 5.26
C ILE A 86 17.69 8.03 4.95
N GLY A 87 16.59 7.27 5.02
CA GLY A 87 16.57 5.82 4.76
C GLY A 87 17.02 5.48 3.34
N THR A 88 16.45 6.14 2.32
CA THR A 88 16.80 5.89 0.92
C THR A 88 18.25 6.27 0.62
N THR A 89 18.72 7.42 1.13
CA THR A 89 20.10 7.87 0.97
C THR A 89 21.09 6.92 1.65
N LEU A 90 20.75 6.48 2.87
CA LEU A 90 21.60 5.55 3.64
C LEU A 90 21.82 4.25 2.87
N PHE A 91 20.76 3.65 2.32
CA PHE A 91 20.89 2.43 1.53
C PHE A 91 21.59 2.68 0.18
N ALA A 92 21.29 3.77 -0.49
CA ALA A 92 21.94 4.12 -1.75
C ALA A 92 23.46 4.29 -1.62
N CYS A 93 23.94 4.83 -0.48
CA CYS A 93 25.37 4.97 -0.17
C CYS A 93 26.01 3.68 0.32
N PHE A 94 25.29 2.85 1.04
CA PHE A 94 25.79 1.63 1.68
C PHE A 94 24.88 0.44 1.37
N PRO A 95 24.94 -0.16 0.17
CA PRO A 95 24.03 -1.22 -0.26
C PRO A 95 24.41 -2.57 0.33
N PHE A 96 24.17 -2.75 1.64
CA PHE A 96 24.32 -4.00 2.36
C PHE A 96 22.97 -4.46 2.91
N TYR A 97 22.76 -5.75 3.05
CA TYR A 97 21.49 -6.32 3.50
C TYR A 97 21.01 -5.75 4.85
N LEU A 98 21.89 -5.64 5.86
CA LEU A 98 21.51 -5.06 7.17
C LEU A 98 21.11 -3.59 7.06
N ILE A 99 21.81 -2.84 6.20
CA ILE A 99 21.48 -1.44 5.93
C ILE A 99 20.12 -1.35 5.19
N LEU A 100 19.80 -2.30 4.31
CA LEU A 100 18.49 -2.38 3.66
C LEU A 100 17.37 -2.55 4.67
N LEU A 101 17.52 -3.45 5.66
CA LEU A 101 16.55 -3.63 6.74
C LEU A 101 16.36 -2.35 7.56
N LEU A 102 17.47 -1.73 7.99
CA LEU A 102 17.44 -0.48 8.74
C LEU A 102 16.80 0.65 7.93
N SER A 103 17.17 0.79 6.67
CA SER A 103 16.62 1.78 5.75
C SER A 103 15.12 1.56 5.55
N SER A 104 14.69 0.33 5.33
CA SER A 104 13.27 -0.03 5.19
C SER A 104 12.47 0.35 6.42
N PHE A 105 13.02 0.11 7.62
CA PHE A 105 12.40 0.54 8.88
C PHE A 105 12.29 2.06 8.99
N ILE A 106 13.36 2.80 8.68
CA ILE A 106 13.37 4.28 8.72
C ILE A 106 12.38 4.86 7.68
N ILE A 107 12.33 4.28 6.47
CA ILE A 107 11.35 4.65 5.45
C ILE A 107 9.93 4.43 5.97
N GLY A 108 9.68 3.26 6.56
CA GLY A 108 8.39 2.92 7.14
C GLY A 108 7.93 3.89 8.24
N LEU A 109 8.83 4.33 9.14
CA LEU A 109 8.52 5.35 10.16
C LEU A 109 8.00 6.64 9.52
N GLY A 110 8.68 7.13 8.48
CA GLY A 110 8.27 8.34 7.79
C GLY A 110 6.95 8.17 7.03
N MET A 111 6.76 7.04 6.34
CA MET A 111 5.52 6.76 5.61
C MET A 111 4.31 6.67 6.54
N ALA A 112 4.46 6.08 7.73
CA ALA A 112 3.43 6.06 8.77
C ALA A 112 3.06 7.48 9.24
N MET A 113 4.06 8.35 9.46
CA MET A 113 3.84 9.75 9.83
C MET A 113 3.07 10.49 8.72
N LEU A 114 3.49 10.34 7.46
CA LEU A 114 2.84 10.98 6.31
C LEU A 114 1.37 10.58 6.21
N GLN A 115 1.05 9.30 6.25
CA GLN A 115 -0.33 8.82 6.12
C GLN A 115 -1.21 9.30 7.28
N THR A 116 -0.67 9.37 8.50
CA THR A 116 -1.40 9.86 9.67
C THR A 116 -1.78 11.34 9.53
N VAL A 117 -0.94 12.17 8.88
CA VAL A 117 -1.24 13.60 8.64
C VAL A 117 -2.14 13.79 7.43
N ILE A 118 -1.87 13.09 6.33
CA ILE A 118 -2.49 13.37 5.03
C ILE A 118 -3.99 13.03 5.04
N ASN A 119 -4.40 11.95 5.71
CA ASN A 119 -5.80 11.53 5.75
C ASN A 119 -6.75 12.61 6.34
N PRO A 120 -6.50 13.17 7.54
CA PRO A 120 -7.32 14.27 8.07
C PRO A 120 -7.19 15.55 7.24
N LEU A 121 -5.97 15.88 6.77
CA LEU A 121 -5.72 17.05 5.93
C LEU A 121 -6.57 17.02 4.65
N GLN A 122 -6.66 15.87 4.02
CA GLN A 122 -7.48 15.61 2.85
C GLN A 122 -8.96 15.92 3.08
N ARG A 123 -9.51 15.55 4.24
CA ARG A 123 -10.89 15.82 4.63
C ARG A 123 -11.14 17.32 4.82
N VAL A 124 -10.26 18.02 5.54
CA VAL A 124 -10.40 19.48 5.77
C VAL A 124 -10.29 20.27 4.48
N VAL A 125 -9.33 19.93 3.63
CA VAL A 125 -9.12 20.64 2.36
C VAL A 125 -10.22 20.31 1.36
N GLY A 126 -10.66 19.05 1.29
CA GLY A 126 -11.71 18.60 0.38
C GLY A 126 -13.11 19.09 0.75
N GLY A 127 -13.35 19.27 2.05
CA GLY A 127 -14.67 19.49 2.64
C GLY A 127 -15.39 18.16 2.93
N GLU A 128 -16.21 18.14 3.96
CA GLU A 128 -16.90 16.93 4.43
C GLU A 128 -17.79 16.31 3.34
N GLU A 129 -18.51 17.14 2.57
CA GLU A 129 -19.42 16.71 1.51
C GLU A 129 -18.69 15.97 0.37
N ASN A 130 -17.45 16.38 0.05
CA ASN A 130 -16.66 15.84 -1.04
C ASN A 130 -15.56 14.88 -0.56
N TYR A 131 -15.49 14.58 0.73
CA TYR A 131 -14.39 13.77 1.30
C TYR A 131 -14.30 12.38 0.66
N ALA A 132 -15.43 11.69 0.48
CA ALA A 132 -15.45 10.37 -0.15
C ALA A 132 -14.86 10.40 -1.57
N PHE A 133 -15.25 11.37 -2.40
CA PHE A 133 -14.71 11.54 -3.74
C PHE A 133 -13.20 11.82 -3.74
N ILE A 134 -12.73 12.66 -2.82
CA ILE A 134 -11.31 13.02 -2.72
C ILE A 134 -10.49 11.86 -2.18
N ALA A 135 -11.04 11.06 -1.25
CA ALA A 135 -10.42 9.85 -0.77
C ALA A 135 -10.24 8.82 -1.90
N GLU A 136 -11.25 8.61 -2.73
CA GLU A 136 -11.16 7.73 -3.89
C GLU A 136 -10.19 8.26 -4.96
N LEU A 137 -10.15 9.58 -5.19
CA LEU A 137 -9.16 10.20 -6.07
C LEU A 137 -7.73 9.96 -5.55
N ALA A 138 -7.51 10.03 -4.25
CA ALA A 138 -6.22 9.73 -3.63
C ALA A 138 -5.83 8.26 -3.83
N GLN A 139 -6.77 7.31 -3.66
CA GLN A 139 -6.55 5.89 -3.92
C GLN A 139 -6.26 5.62 -5.40
N PHE A 140 -6.93 6.32 -6.31
CA PHE A 140 -6.62 6.24 -7.73
C PHE A 140 -5.18 6.70 -8.02
N VAL A 141 -4.75 7.85 -7.48
CA VAL A 141 -3.38 8.36 -7.63
C VAL A 141 -2.37 7.39 -7.00
N PHE A 142 -2.69 6.82 -5.85
CA PHE A 142 -1.89 5.78 -5.18
C PHE A 142 -1.71 4.56 -6.10
N GLY A 143 -2.79 4.05 -6.68
CA GLY A 143 -2.75 2.92 -7.60
C GLY A 143 -1.97 3.22 -8.88
N VAL A 144 -2.12 4.41 -9.46
CA VAL A 144 -1.33 4.86 -10.63
C VAL A 144 0.17 4.87 -10.30
N ALA A 145 0.57 5.37 -9.14
CA ALA A 145 1.96 5.37 -8.71
C ALA A 145 2.51 3.95 -8.52
N SER A 146 1.72 3.05 -7.91
CA SER A 146 2.05 1.63 -7.75
C SER A 146 2.22 0.92 -9.09
N PHE A 147 1.40 1.27 -10.08
CA PHE A 147 1.50 0.76 -11.46
C PHE A 147 2.78 1.24 -12.16
N ILE A 148 3.13 2.53 -11.99
CA ILE A 148 4.29 3.14 -12.66
C ILE A 148 5.60 2.67 -12.03
N SER A 149 5.64 2.44 -10.72
CA SER A 149 6.89 2.16 -9.98
C SER A 149 7.66 0.95 -10.53
N PRO A 150 7.07 -0.23 -10.77
CA PRO A 150 7.76 -1.36 -11.39
C PRO A 150 8.20 -1.11 -12.84
N LEU A 151 7.48 -0.28 -13.59
CA LEU A 151 7.87 0.09 -14.97
C LEU A 151 9.12 0.97 -14.97
N VAL A 152 9.21 1.91 -14.03
CA VAL A 152 10.42 2.73 -13.84
C VAL A 152 11.60 1.87 -13.45
N TYR A 153 11.40 0.89 -12.56
CA TYR A 153 12.41 -0.08 -12.17
C TYR A 153 12.95 -0.86 -13.39
N THR A 154 12.07 -1.47 -14.18
CA THR A 154 12.46 -2.22 -15.37
C THR A 154 13.24 -1.34 -16.37
N TRP A 155 12.74 -0.12 -16.61
CA TRP A 155 13.39 0.83 -17.49
C TRP A 155 14.80 1.23 -16.99
N LEU A 156 14.96 1.52 -15.69
CA LEU A 156 16.24 1.92 -15.11
C LEU A 156 17.28 0.80 -15.20
N ILE A 157 16.91 -0.43 -14.86
CA ILE A 157 17.83 -1.57 -14.94
C ILE A 157 18.32 -1.74 -16.37
N HIS A 158 17.38 -1.81 -17.32
CA HIS A 158 17.73 -1.99 -18.74
C HIS A 158 18.60 -0.82 -19.29
N ALA A 159 18.26 0.43 -18.93
CA ALA A 159 19.00 1.61 -19.39
C ALA A 159 20.41 1.72 -18.78
N LEU A 160 20.69 1.06 -17.65
CA LEU A 160 21.99 1.03 -16.98
C LEU A 160 22.79 -0.25 -17.26
N GLU A 161 22.27 -1.19 -18.05
CA GLU A 161 23.01 -2.36 -18.50
C GLU A 161 24.25 -1.92 -19.31
N PRO A 162 25.45 -2.52 -19.06
CA PRO A 162 26.70 -2.10 -19.74
C PRO A 162 26.64 -2.17 -21.28
N GLU A 163 25.77 -3.05 -21.82
CA GLU A 163 25.59 -3.21 -23.27
C GLU A 163 24.69 -2.13 -23.88
N VAL A 164 23.83 -1.49 -23.09
CA VAL A 164 22.82 -0.51 -23.53
C VAL A 164 23.25 0.92 -23.18
N TYR A 165 23.85 1.09 -22.01
CA TYR A 165 24.25 2.39 -21.50
C TYR A 165 25.33 3.03 -22.37
N GLN A 166 25.07 4.25 -22.86
CA GLN A 166 26.05 5.07 -23.59
C GLN A 166 26.19 6.43 -22.91
N GLN A 167 27.37 6.72 -22.44
CA GLN A 167 27.70 7.99 -21.78
C GLN A 167 27.40 9.20 -22.69
N GLY A 168 26.73 10.22 -22.13
CA GLY A 168 26.46 11.48 -22.85
C GLY A 168 25.09 11.51 -23.56
N GLN A 169 24.33 10.40 -23.63
CA GLN A 169 22.99 10.39 -24.23
C GLN A 169 21.90 10.94 -23.32
N ASN A 170 22.04 10.71 -22.02
CA ASN A 170 21.04 11.13 -21.04
C ASN A 170 21.70 11.58 -19.74
N PHE A 171 21.60 12.86 -19.43
CA PHE A 171 22.19 13.48 -18.24
C PHE A 171 21.79 12.79 -16.93
N LEU A 172 20.52 12.35 -16.78
CA LEU A 172 20.07 11.66 -15.58
C LEU A 172 20.72 10.28 -15.45
N LEU A 173 20.81 9.53 -16.56
CA LEU A 173 21.45 8.22 -16.57
C LEU A 173 22.95 8.35 -16.31
N ASP A 174 23.60 9.39 -16.83
CA ASP A 174 25.03 9.66 -16.59
C ASP A 174 25.32 9.92 -15.09
N ILE A 175 24.41 10.64 -14.40
CA ILE A 175 24.52 10.84 -12.94
C ILE A 175 24.30 9.51 -12.22
N LEU A 176 23.24 8.80 -12.55
CA LEU A 176 22.90 7.52 -11.89
C LEU A 176 23.99 6.48 -12.08
N ALA A 177 24.55 6.37 -13.27
CA ALA A 177 25.67 5.46 -13.57
C ALA A 177 26.94 5.75 -12.74
N LYS A 178 27.18 7.02 -12.39
CA LYS A 178 28.34 7.42 -11.56
C LYS A 178 28.17 7.06 -10.09
N VAL A 179 26.94 7.12 -9.56
CA VAL A 179 26.66 6.94 -8.13
C VAL A 179 26.16 5.54 -7.80
N THR A 180 25.84 4.73 -8.80
CA THR A 180 25.31 3.38 -8.62
C THR A 180 26.41 2.34 -8.88
N PRO A 181 26.59 1.34 -7.99
CA PRO A 181 27.51 0.24 -8.26
C PRO A 181 27.09 -0.52 -9.52
N VAL A 182 28.04 -0.80 -10.42
CA VAL A 182 27.78 -1.54 -11.68
C VAL A 182 27.17 -2.93 -11.44
N THR A 183 27.54 -3.56 -10.31
CA THR A 183 27.01 -4.87 -9.90
C THR A 183 25.60 -4.83 -9.34
N LEU A 184 25.08 -3.64 -8.97
CA LEU A 184 23.78 -3.44 -8.31
C LEU A 184 22.97 -2.33 -9.01
N PRO A 185 22.62 -2.49 -10.31
CA PRO A 185 21.94 -1.43 -11.07
C PRO A 185 20.60 -1.01 -10.46
N TRP A 186 19.90 -1.90 -9.77
CA TRP A 186 18.65 -1.62 -9.09
C TRP A 186 18.77 -0.63 -7.91
N VAL A 187 19.96 -0.42 -7.36
CA VAL A 187 20.22 0.60 -6.32
C VAL A 187 20.00 2.01 -6.88
N SER A 188 20.11 2.21 -8.21
CA SER A 188 19.79 3.49 -8.87
C SER A 188 18.40 4.00 -8.52
N LEU A 189 17.44 3.11 -8.30
CA LEU A 189 16.08 3.47 -7.90
C LEU A 189 16.05 4.18 -6.54
N TYR A 190 16.89 3.81 -5.60
CA TYR A 190 17.00 4.48 -4.30
C TYR A 190 17.51 5.91 -4.43
N TRP A 191 18.38 6.19 -5.41
CA TRP A 191 18.77 7.56 -5.75
C TRP A 191 17.62 8.36 -6.35
N VAL A 192 16.78 7.73 -7.17
CA VAL A 192 15.53 8.37 -7.68
C VAL A 192 14.59 8.69 -6.52
N PHE A 193 14.41 7.77 -5.57
CA PHE A 193 13.60 8.02 -4.36
C PHE A 193 14.18 9.16 -3.53
N THR A 194 15.50 9.19 -3.32
CA THR A 194 16.18 10.26 -2.60
C THR A 194 15.94 11.62 -3.25
N ALA A 195 16.06 11.72 -4.59
CA ALA A 195 15.78 12.95 -5.32
C ALA A 195 14.31 13.40 -5.21
N LEU A 196 13.37 12.45 -5.34
CA LEU A 196 11.93 12.72 -5.19
C LEU A 196 11.60 13.20 -3.77
N LEU A 197 12.16 12.55 -2.74
CA LEU A 197 11.93 12.93 -1.34
C LEU A 197 12.56 14.27 -0.99
N LEU A 198 13.74 14.58 -1.55
CA LEU A 198 14.34 15.91 -1.42
C LEU A 198 13.45 16.99 -2.03
N ALA A 199 12.90 16.74 -3.22
CA ALA A 199 11.94 17.66 -3.83
C ALA A 199 10.69 17.88 -2.95
N MET A 200 10.14 16.81 -2.35
CA MET A 200 9.00 16.90 -1.45
C MET A 200 9.36 17.66 -0.15
N LEU A 201 10.54 17.46 0.41
CA LEU A 201 11.04 18.24 1.57
C LEU A 201 11.11 19.73 1.26
N LEU A 202 11.63 20.11 0.09
CA LEU A 202 11.65 21.50 -0.35
C LEU A 202 10.23 22.06 -0.49
N VAL A 203 9.33 21.32 -1.13
CA VAL A 203 7.92 21.74 -1.28
C VAL A 203 7.28 21.96 0.08
N VAL A 204 7.38 20.99 1.01
CA VAL A 204 6.79 21.11 2.38
C VAL A 204 7.40 22.28 3.15
N SER A 205 8.68 22.60 2.96
CA SER A 205 9.34 23.73 3.63
C SER A 205 8.70 25.06 3.27
N PHE A 206 8.34 25.26 2.00
CA PHE A 206 7.79 26.53 1.49
C PHE A 206 6.27 26.63 1.60
N VAL A 207 5.54 25.51 1.66
CA VAL A 207 4.08 25.52 1.74
C VAL A 207 3.58 25.78 3.16
N HIS A 208 2.53 26.59 3.26
CA HIS A 208 1.80 26.83 4.51
C HIS A 208 0.57 25.92 4.57
N PHE A 209 0.55 25.03 5.57
CA PHE A 209 -0.57 24.13 5.82
C PHE A 209 -1.58 24.77 6.78
N PRO A 210 -2.89 24.60 6.53
CA PRO A 210 -3.92 25.03 7.47
C PRO A 210 -3.83 24.15 8.74
N ARG A 211 -4.06 24.70 9.92
CA ARG A 211 -4.31 23.88 11.12
C ARG A 211 -5.63 23.14 10.99
N ILE A 212 -5.62 21.88 11.33
CA ILE A 212 -6.79 21.01 11.26
C ILE A 212 -7.49 21.07 12.63
N GLU A 213 -8.69 21.65 12.67
CA GLU A 213 -9.59 21.50 13.81
C GLU A 213 -10.45 20.24 13.54
N LEU A 214 -9.99 19.09 14.06
CA LEU A 214 -10.79 17.86 14.05
C LEU A 214 -11.94 18.00 15.04
N LYS A 215 -13.12 17.50 14.68
CA LYS A 215 -14.24 17.36 15.63
C LYS A 215 -13.82 16.42 16.76
N ASP A 216 -14.42 16.59 17.94
CA ASP A 216 -14.03 15.83 19.14
C ASP A 216 -14.19 14.30 18.98
N ASP A 217 -15.10 13.85 18.12
CA ASP A 217 -15.30 12.44 17.77
C ASP A 217 -14.31 11.90 16.70
N GLU A 218 -13.58 12.80 16.03
CA GLU A 218 -12.56 12.50 15.01
C GLU A 218 -11.14 12.58 15.55
N ARG A 219 -10.94 13.28 16.66
CA ARG A 219 -9.65 13.27 17.36
C ARG A 219 -9.34 11.84 17.80
N SER A 220 -8.09 11.45 17.66
CA SER A 220 -7.62 10.20 18.28
C SER A 220 -7.96 10.29 19.76
N GLY A 221 -9.00 9.57 20.19
CA GLY A 221 -9.63 9.75 21.49
C GLY A 221 -8.62 9.61 22.62
N SER A 222 -8.97 10.12 23.79
CA SER A 222 -8.19 9.96 25.00
C SER A 222 -7.82 8.48 25.23
N SER A 223 -6.74 8.20 25.96
CA SER A 223 -6.32 6.83 26.35
C SER A 223 -7.47 5.99 26.92
N SER A 224 -8.53 6.64 27.48
CA SER A 224 -9.75 5.98 27.95
C SER A 224 -10.61 5.41 26.83
N SER A 225 -10.72 6.08 25.68
CA SER A 225 -11.48 5.61 24.52
C SER A 225 -10.85 4.36 23.91
N TYR A 226 -9.52 4.32 23.78
CA TYR A 226 -8.81 3.12 23.34
C TYR A 226 -9.02 1.94 24.29
N LYS A 227 -8.88 2.14 25.62
CA LYS A 227 -9.12 1.10 26.62
C LYS A 227 -10.55 0.55 26.55
N LYS A 228 -11.54 1.41 26.30
CA LYS A 228 -12.95 1.00 26.16
C LYS A 228 -13.14 0.16 24.89
N LEU A 229 -12.56 0.58 23.76
CA LEU A 229 -12.65 -0.13 22.48
C LEU A 229 -11.96 -1.50 22.53
N PHE A 230 -10.75 -1.60 23.08
CA PHE A 230 -10.03 -2.87 23.22
C PHE A 230 -10.80 -3.96 24.01
N ARG A 231 -11.76 -3.58 24.84
CA ARG A 231 -12.64 -4.52 25.58
C ARG A 231 -13.83 -4.99 24.75
N GLN A 232 -14.10 -4.36 23.60
CA GLN A 232 -15.23 -4.75 22.75
C GLN A 232 -14.88 -5.97 21.90
N LYS A 233 -15.74 -6.99 21.90
CA LYS A 233 -15.52 -8.28 21.24
C LYS A 233 -15.35 -8.17 19.72
N TYR A 234 -15.95 -7.16 19.07
CA TYR A 234 -15.90 -6.97 17.62
C TYR A 234 -14.62 -6.27 17.12
N VAL A 235 -13.88 -5.60 18.00
CA VAL A 235 -12.70 -4.80 17.60
C VAL A 235 -11.60 -5.69 17.04
N TRP A 236 -11.28 -6.77 17.75
CA TRP A 236 -10.20 -7.68 17.35
C TRP A 236 -10.49 -8.46 16.07
N PRO A 237 -11.72 -8.98 15.82
CA PRO A 237 -12.06 -9.58 14.54
C PRO A 237 -11.91 -8.63 13.34
N PHE A 238 -12.32 -7.37 13.47
CA PHE A 238 -12.12 -6.40 12.40
C PHE A 238 -10.66 -5.97 12.23
N PHE A 239 -9.91 -5.80 13.33
CA PHE A 239 -8.46 -5.61 13.27
C PHE A 239 -7.78 -6.76 12.51
N LEU A 240 -8.11 -8.01 12.86
CA LEU A 240 -7.59 -9.18 12.16
C LEU A 240 -8.03 -9.20 10.69
N GLY A 241 -9.22 -8.68 10.35
CA GLY A 241 -9.68 -8.51 8.98
C GLY A 241 -8.78 -7.61 8.16
N ILE A 242 -8.40 -6.44 8.68
CA ILE A 242 -7.46 -5.53 8.05
C ILE A 242 -6.07 -6.16 7.97
N PHE A 243 -5.60 -6.82 9.04
CA PHE A 243 -4.35 -7.56 9.04
C PHE A 243 -4.30 -8.61 7.91
N CYS A 244 -5.34 -9.44 7.79
CA CYS A 244 -5.43 -10.47 6.75
C CYS A 244 -5.51 -9.85 5.35
N TYR A 245 -6.20 -8.70 5.18
CA TYR A 245 -6.26 -8.01 3.91
C TYR A 245 -4.87 -7.56 3.45
N VAL A 246 -4.14 -6.83 4.30
CA VAL A 246 -2.81 -6.33 3.94
C VAL A 246 -1.81 -7.47 3.80
N SER A 247 -1.96 -8.55 4.60
CA SER A 247 -1.19 -9.79 4.44
C SER A 247 -1.42 -10.44 3.06
N THR A 248 -2.66 -10.44 2.58
CA THR A 248 -3.02 -10.96 1.25
C THR A 248 -2.41 -10.10 0.15
N GLU A 249 -2.63 -8.79 0.21
CA GLU A 249 -2.16 -7.82 -0.77
C GLU A 249 -0.64 -7.86 -0.92
N GLN A 250 0.08 -7.74 0.20
CA GLN A 250 1.54 -7.73 0.19
C GLN A 250 2.12 -9.14 -0.08
N GLY A 251 1.49 -10.20 0.45
CA GLY A 251 1.92 -11.57 0.20
C GLY A 251 1.86 -11.94 -1.29
N VAL A 252 0.81 -11.54 -2.00
CA VAL A 252 0.71 -11.77 -3.45
C VAL A 252 1.69 -10.89 -4.20
N SER A 253 1.70 -9.56 -3.96
CA SER A 253 2.50 -8.61 -4.76
C SER A 253 4.00 -8.82 -4.59
N ILE A 254 4.48 -9.22 -3.41
CA ILE A 254 5.90 -9.42 -3.13
C ILE A 254 6.41 -10.72 -3.76
N PHE A 255 5.65 -11.81 -3.63
CA PHE A 255 6.18 -13.13 -4.03
C PHE A 255 5.75 -13.60 -5.43
N MET A 256 4.82 -12.91 -6.13
CA MET A 256 4.40 -13.35 -7.47
C MET A 256 5.54 -13.38 -8.48
N SER A 257 6.45 -12.39 -8.48
CA SER A 257 7.58 -12.36 -9.41
C SER A 257 8.56 -13.50 -9.15
N THR A 258 8.90 -13.71 -7.88
CA THR A 258 9.75 -14.84 -7.44
C THR A 258 9.09 -16.20 -7.76
N PHE A 259 7.76 -16.30 -7.61
CA PHE A 259 7.02 -17.51 -7.98
C PHE A 259 7.08 -17.78 -9.48
N LEU A 260 6.85 -16.74 -10.31
CA LEU A 260 6.91 -16.84 -11.76
C LEU A 260 8.32 -17.24 -12.25
N GLU A 261 9.37 -16.73 -11.61
CA GLU A 261 10.75 -17.11 -11.89
C GLU A 261 11.01 -18.57 -11.52
N GLN A 262 10.74 -18.98 -10.27
CA GLN A 262 11.08 -20.32 -9.76
C GLN A 262 10.31 -21.46 -10.42
N TYR A 263 9.03 -21.24 -10.74
CA TYR A 263 8.15 -22.32 -11.26
C TYR A 263 7.95 -22.28 -12.75
N HIS A 264 8.20 -21.17 -13.40
CA HIS A 264 7.91 -20.97 -14.82
C HIS A 264 9.11 -20.44 -15.62
N GLY A 265 10.25 -20.15 -14.97
CA GLY A 265 11.44 -19.60 -15.63
C GLY A 265 11.21 -18.22 -16.27
N ILE A 266 10.26 -17.46 -15.76
CA ILE A 266 9.92 -16.10 -16.25
C ILE A 266 10.90 -15.11 -15.66
N ASP A 267 11.51 -14.28 -16.51
CA ASP A 267 12.44 -13.27 -16.08
C ASP A 267 11.76 -12.25 -15.12
N PRO A 268 12.25 -12.13 -13.88
CA PRO A 268 11.66 -11.26 -12.86
C PRO A 268 11.83 -9.77 -13.18
N ARG A 269 12.84 -9.39 -13.97
CA ARG A 269 13.14 -7.99 -14.32
C ARG A 269 12.25 -7.44 -15.42
N THR A 270 11.63 -8.30 -16.20
CA THR A 270 10.74 -7.94 -17.31
C THR A 270 9.30 -8.36 -17.03
N VAL A 271 8.90 -9.55 -17.45
CA VAL A 271 7.53 -10.04 -17.30
C VAL A 271 7.11 -10.18 -15.84
N GLY A 272 8.02 -10.58 -14.95
CA GLY A 272 7.76 -10.64 -13.51
C GLY A 272 7.38 -9.28 -12.92
N ALA A 273 8.19 -8.25 -13.19
CA ALA A 273 7.93 -6.88 -12.75
C ALA A 273 6.67 -6.29 -13.40
N GLN A 274 6.42 -6.55 -14.69
CA GLN A 274 5.19 -6.15 -15.39
C GLN A 274 3.95 -6.78 -14.77
N SER A 275 4.01 -8.04 -14.34
CA SER A 275 2.90 -8.73 -13.67
C SER A 275 2.50 -8.02 -12.38
N ILE A 276 3.48 -7.49 -11.63
CA ILE A 276 3.22 -6.69 -10.42
C ILE A 276 2.59 -5.34 -10.80
N SER A 277 3.07 -4.68 -11.86
CA SER A 277 2.43 -3.47 -12.37
C SER A 277 0.98 -3.71 -12.75
N TYR A 278 0.69 -4.80 -13.45
CA TYR A 278 -0.68 -5.17 -13.82
C TYR A 278 -1.54 -5.54 -12.62
N PHE A 279 -0.96 -6.11 -11.55
CA PHE A 279 -1.69 -6.36 -10.30
C PHE A 279 -2.17 -5.04 -9.67
N TRP A 280 -1.28 -4.06 -9.53
CA TRP A 280 -1.64 -2.74 -8.99
C TRP A 280 -2.56 -1.96 -9.93
N GLY A 281 -2.33 -2.05 -11.24
CA GLY A 281 -3.21 -1.44 -12.25
C GLY A 281 -4.62 -2.03 -12.22
N SER A 282 -4.74 -3.37 -12.16
CA SER A 282 -6.02 -4.07 -12.03
C SER A 282 -6.73 -3.73 -10.73
N MET A 283 -5.98 -3.58 -9.63
CA MET A 283 -6.51 -3.15 -8.34
C MET A 283 -7.06 -1.72 -8.43
N THR A 284 -6.36 -0.81 -9.10
CA THR A 284 -6.83 0.57 -9.33
C THR A 284 -8.14 0.60 -10.14
N VAL A 285 -8.21 -0.17 -11.22
CA VAL A 285 -9.44 -0.33 -12.02
C VAL A 285 -10.54 -0.97 -11.18
N GLY A 286 -10.19 -1.98 -10.37
CA GLY A 286 -11.11 -2.67 -9.47
C GLY A 286 -11.73 -1.74 -8.43
N CYS A 287 -10.99 -0.75 -7.88
CA CYS A 287 -11.54 0.27 -6.99
C CYS A 287 -12.63 1.10 -7.68
N LEU A 288 -12.40 1.54 -8.94
CA LEU A 288 -13.41 2.28 -9.70
C LEU A 288 -14.68 1.43 -9.92
N PHE A 289 -14.52 0.18 -10.33
CA PHE A 289 -15.65 -0.74 -10.48
C PHE A 289 -16.34 -1.03 -9.14
N GLY A 290 -15.59 -1.16 -8.07
CA GLY A 290 -16.09 -1.39 -6.72
C GLY A 290 -17.07 -0.31 -6.26
N MET A 291 -16.80 0.95 -6.59
CA MET A 291 -17.71 2.07 -6.27
C MET A 291 -19.09 1.88 -6.92
N PHE A 292 -19.15 1.41 -8.17
CA PHE A 292 -20.42 1.13 -8.86
C PHE A 292 -21.09 -0.11 -8.27
N LEU A 293 -20.33 -1.18 -8.02
CA LEU A 293 -20.85 -2.43 -7.48
C LEU A 293 -21.44 -2.24 -6.07
N LEU A 294 -20.82 -1.41 -5.22
CA LEU A 294 -21.33 -1.10 -3.88
C LEU A 294 -22.65 -0.33 -3.87
N LYS A 295 -23.00 0.35 -4.98
CA LYS A 295 -24.33 0.94 -5.15
C LYS A 295 -25.40 -0.07 -5.57
N LEU A 296 -24.99 -1.18 -6.18
CA LEU A 296 -25.90 -2.21 -6.72
C LEU A 296 -26.03 -3.42 -5.80
N ILE A 297 -24.97 -3.77 -5.08
CA ILE A 297 -24.84 -4.99 -4.30
C ILE A 297 -24.53 -4.63 -2.83
N ASP A 298 -25.15 -5.38 -1.92
CA ASP A 298 -24.82 -5.27 -0.49
C ASP A 298 -23.32 -5.55 -0.24
N SER A 299 -22.71 -4.73 0.60
CA SER A 299 -21.26 -4.78 0.87
C SER A 299 -20.79 -6.15 1.39
N LYS A 300 -21.61 -6.83 2.22
CA LYS A 300 -21.30 -8.17 2.74
C LYS A 300 -21.28 -9.21 1.61
N ARG A 301 -22.28 -9.18 0.71
CA ARG A 301 -22.36 -10.08 -0.44
C ARG A 301 -21.21 -9.83 -1.42
N LEU A 302 -20.88 -8.55 -1.65
CA LEU A 302 -19.77 -8.19 -2.50
C LEU A 302 -18.44 -8.70 -1.94
N LEU A 303 -18.23 -8.59 -0.62
CA LEU A 303 -17.05 -9.14 0.07
C LEU A 303 -16.95 -10.67 -0.09
N GLN A 304 -18.07 -11.39 0.03
CA GLN A 304 -18.12 -12.84 -0.15
C GLN A 304 -17.77 -13.25 -1.58
N ILE A 305 -18.39 -12.59 -2.58
CA ILE A 305 -18.14 -12.90 -4.00
C ILE A 305 -16.68 -12.62 -4.37
N SER A 306 -16.17 -11.43 -4.03
CA SER A 306 -14.80 -11.03 -4.31
C SER A 306 -13.79 -11.95 -3.62
N GLY A 307 -14.09 -12.37 -2.38
CA GLY A 307 -13.25 -13.29 -1.62
C GLY A 307 -13.18 -14.67 -2.27
N LEU A 308 -14.31 -15.27 -2.61
CA LEU A 308 -14.34 -16.58 -3.28
C LEU A 308 -13.64 -16.53 -4.64
N LEU A 309 -13.84 -15.44 -5.40
CA LEU A 309 -13.22 -15.28 -6.71
C LEU A 309 -11.70 -15.12 -6.59
N SER A 310 -11.22 -14.31 -5.64
CA SER A 310 -9.78 -14.13 -5.41
C SER A 310 -9.09 -15.41 -4.96
N MET A 311 -9.74 -16.21 -4.08
CA MET A 311 -9.23 -17.52 -3.67
C MET A 311 -9.12 -18.48 -4.86
N SER A 312 -10.13 -18.53 -5.72
CA SER A 312 -10.11 -19.35 -6.95
C SER A 312 -9.00 -18.93 -7.89
N LEU A 313 -8.84 -17.62 -8.11
CA LEU A 313 -7.77 -17.07 -8.94
C LEU A 313 -6.37 -17.37 -8.38
N LEU A 314 -6.19 -17.33 -7.05
CA LEU A 314 -4.92 -17.71 -6.43
C LEU A 314 -4.59 -19.18 -6.70
N LEU A 315 -5.54 -20.09 -6.54
CA LEU A 315 -5.34 -21.51 -6.89
C LEU A 315 -5.00 -21.68 -8.36
N ILE A 316 -5.71 -20.99 -9.26
CA ILE A 316 -5.43 -21.00 -10.70
C ILE A 316 -4.01 -20.47 -10.98
N ALA A 317 -3.56 -19.41 -10.29
CA ALA A 317 -2.22 -18.87 -10.47
C ALA A 317 -1.13 -19.83 -9.98
N LEU A 318 -1.34 -20.50 -8.83
CA LEU A 318 -0.34 -21.39 -8.24
C LEU A 318 -0.21 -22.75 -8.94
N PHE A 319 -1.28 -23.24 -9.58
CA PHE A 319 -1.30 -24.57 -10.20
C PHE A 319 -1.47 -24.53 -11.73
N GLY A 320 -1.69 -23.35 -12.31
CA GLY A 320 -1.85 -23.17 -13.74
C GLY A 320 -0.53 -23.16 -14.52
N SER A 321 -0.63 -23.07 -15.84
CA SER A 321 0.53 -22.87 -16.72
C SER A 321 1.09 -21.44 -16.60
N ALA A 322 2.31 -21.21 -17.11
CA ALA A 322 2.96 -19.90 -17.10
C ALA A 322 2.06 -18.75 -17.59
N LYS A 323 1.41 -18.95 -18.76
CA LYS A 323 0.49 -17.95 -19.33
C LYS A 323 -0.71 -17.66 -18.42
N VAL A 324 -1.25 -18.71 -17.80
CA VAL A 324 -2.39 -18.60 -16.88
C VAL A 324 -1.97 -17.86 -15.60
N ALA A 325 -0.81 -18.18 -15.02
CA ALA A 325 -0.30 -17.54 -13.82
C ALA A 325 -0.07 -16.03 -14.03
N VAL A 326 0.58 -15.64 -15.15
CA VAL A 326 0.82 -14.23 -15.51
C VAL A 326 -0.48 -13.42 -15.62
N CYS A 327 -1.60 -14.04 -16.03
CA CYS A 327 -2.91 -13.37 -16.09
C CYS A 327 -3.67 -13.44 -14.76
N ALA A 328 -3.58 -14.57 -14.05
CA ALA A 328 -4.37 -14.81 -12.84
C ALA A 328 -3.87 -13.96 -11.66
N PHE A 329 -2.57 -13.78 -11.48
CA PHE A 329 -2.03 -12.92 -10.42
C PHE A 329 -2.53 -11.47 -10.51
N PRO A 330 -2.45 -10.78 -11.66
CA PRO A 330 -3.06 -9.45 -11.81
C PRO A 330 -4.57 -9.42 -11.55
N ALA A 331 -5.31 -10.46 -11.99
CA ALA A 331 -6.74 -10.53 -11.76
C ALA A 331 -7.12 -10.64 -10.26
N ILE A 332 -6.23 -11.22 -9.42
CA ILE A 332 -6.41 -11.20 -7.96
C ILE A 332 -6.48 -9.75 -7.47
N GLY A 333 -5.59 -8.87 -7.96
CA GLY A 333 -5.59 -7.44 -7.59
C GLY A 333 -6.95 -6.78 -7.82
N PHE A 334 -7.58 -7.03 -8.97
CA PHE A 334 -8.94 -6.55 -9.26
C PHE A 334 -9.96 -7.03 -8.22
N CYS A 335 -9.92 -8.31 -7.86
CA CYS A 335 -10.89 -8.88 -6.93
C CYS A 335 -10.72 -8.38 -5.49
N ILE A 336 -9.49 -8.18 -5.02
CA ILE A 336 -9.23 -7.73 -3.63
C ILE A 336 -9.36 -6.23 -3.45
N SER A 337 -9.40 -5.44 -4.52
CA SER A 337 -9.34 -3.98 -4.51
C SER A 337 -10.32 -3.31 -3.55
N MET A 338 -11.56 -3.80 -3.49
CA MET A 338 -12.63 -3.21 -2.66
C MET A 338 -12.72 -3.78 -1.25
N MET A 339 -11.98 -4.86 -0.93
CA MET A 339 -12.15 -5.58 0.33
C MET A 339 -11.74 -4.74 1.53
N TYR A 340 -10.64 -3.95 1.42
CA TYR A 340 -10.20 -3.05 2.48
C TYR A 340 -11.30 -2.07 2.88
N SER A 341 -11.84 -1.35 1.90
CA SER A 341 -12.89 -0.33 2.12
C SER A 341 -14.15 -0.94 2.69
N ILE A 342 -14.54 -2.15 2.24
CA ILE A 342 -15.71 -2.86 2.77
C ILE A 342 -15.48 -3.27 4.22
N VAL A 343 -14.38 -3.92 4.56
CA VAL A 343 -14.07 -4.34 5.93
C VAL A 343 -13.99 -3.14 6.86
N PHE A 344 -13.33 -2.07 6.43
CA PHE A 344 -13.20 -0.84 7.18
C PHE A 344 -14.57 -0.17 7.43
N SER A 345 -15.42 -0.09 6.41
CA SER A 345 -16.78 0.45 6.51
C SER A 345 -17.68 -0.40 7.42
N LEU A 346 -17.65 -1.73 7.27
CA LEU A 346 -18.40 -2.64 8.15
C LEU A 346 -17.97 -2.47 9.61
N ALA A 347 -16.66 -2.33 9.87
CA ALA A 347 -16.14 -2.11 11.20
C ALA A 347 -16.66 -0.79 11.81
N LEU A 348 -16.49 0.33 11.11
CA LEU A 348 -16.93 1.64 11.59
C LEU A 348 -18.45 1.69 11.77
N ASN A 349 -19.21 1.06 10.88
CA ASN A 349 -20.67 1.00 10.98
C ASN A 349 -21.17 0.06 12.09
N THR A 350 -20.29 -0.67 12.76
CA THR A 350 -20.64 -1.51 13.93
C THR A 350 -20.59 -0.74 15.25
N VAL A 351 -19.95 0.44 15.27
CA VAL A 351 -19.84 1.29 16.46
C VAL A 351 -20.73 2.53 16.34
N ALA A 352 -21.32 2.95 17.46
CA ALA A 352 -22.12 4.17 17.52
C ALA A 352 -21.29 5.43 17.85
N GLN A 353 -20.10 5.26 18.43
CA GLN A 353 -19.23 6.34 18.91
C GLN A 353 -17.75 5.93 18.82
N ASN A 354 -16.84 6.90 18.96
CA ASN A 354 -15.39 6.70 18.93
C ASN A 354 -14.85 6.18 17.58
N HIS A 355 -15.44 6.63 16.47
CA HIS A 355 -15.05 6.22 15.11
C HIS A 355 -13.59 6.49 14.84
N GLY A 356 -13.06 7.66 15.24
CA GLY A 356 -11.64 8.03 15.04
C GLY A 356 -10.67 7.10 15.78
N SER A 357 -10.95 6.77 17.06
CA SER A 357 -10.13 5.82 17.82
C SER A 357 -10.20 4.42 17.25
N PHE A 358 -11.37 4.00 16.77
CA PHE A 358 -11.53 2.68 16.15
C PHE A 358 -10.82 2.62 14.80
N ALA A 359 -10.91 3.66 13.98
CA ALA A 359 -10.14 3.79 12.75
C ALA A 359 -8.64 3.67 13.01
N GLY A 360 -8.12 4.31 14.06
CA GLY A 360 -6.72 4.17 14.49
C GLY A 360 -6.31 2.73 14.82
N ILE A 361 -7.18 1.98 15.52
CA ILE A 361 -6.96 0.55 15.79
C ILE A 361 -6.96 -0.26 14.49
N LEU A 362 -7.91 0.01 13.59
CA LEU A 362 -7.97 -0.67 12.29
C LEU A 362 -6.72 -0.38 11.45
N CYS A 363 -6.28 0.87 11.40
CA CYS A 363 -5.04 1.26 10.69
C CYS A 363 -3.80 0.57 11.24
N SER A 364 -3.74 0.28 12.55
CA SER A 364 -2.61 -0.51 13.09
C SER A 364 -2.61 -1.95 12.57
N GLY A 365 -3.74 -2.48 12.07
CA GLY A 365 -3.84 -3.76 11.36
C GLY A 365 -3.04 -3.81 10.04
N ILE A 366 -2.62 -2.66 9.49
CA ILE A 366 -1.72 -2.57 8.33
C ILE A 366 -0.37 -3.28 8.58
N VAL A 367 -0.03 -3.54 9.84
CA VAL A 367 1.08 -4.43 10.22
C VAL A 367 0.97 -5.84 9.60
N GLY A 368 -0.18 -6.23 9.09
CA GLY A 368 -0.34 -7.42 8.25
C GLY A 368 0.62 -7.47 7.05
N GLY A 369 1.03 -6.30 6.54
CA GLY A 369 2.07 -6.20 5.52
C GLY A 369 3.47 -6.68 5.99
N ALA A 370 3.72 -6.67 7.30
CA ALA A 370 4.87 -7.33 7.91
C ALA A 370 4.63 -8.84 8.09
N GLY A 371 3.50 -9.19 8.71
CA GLY A 371 3.19 -10.56 9.09
C GLY A 371 2.96 -11.48 7.90
N GLY A 372 2.18 -11.05 6.91
CA GLY A 372 1.83 -11.86 5.74
C GLY A 372 3.05 -12.37 4.99
N PRO A 373 3.91 -11.50 4.44
CA PRO A 373 5.11 -11.92 3.73
C PRO A 373 6.07 -12.73 4.60
N LEU A 374 6.22 -12.38 5.88
CA LEU A 374 7.08 -13.14 6.80
C LEU A 374 6.57 -14.57 6.99
N PHE A 375 5.27 -14.76 7.22
CA PHE A 375 4.70 -16.10 7.38
C PHE A 375 4.78 -16.92 6.10
N VAL A 376 4.56 -16.30 4.94
CA VAL A 376 4.72 -16.95 3.63
C VAL A 376 6.17 -17.40 3.45
N SER A 377 7.17 -16.55 3.72
CA SER A 377 8.59 -16.90 3.55
C SER A 377 9.04 -17.99 4.52
N LEU A 378 8.70 -17.88 5.81
CA LEU A 378 9.04 -18.91 6.80
C LEU A 378 8.46 -20.29 6.45
N LEU A 379 7.21 -20.33 5.99
CA LEU A 379 6.61 -21.59 5.55
C LEU A 379 7.25 -22.09 4.25
N SER A 380 7.67 -21.18 3.38
CA SER A 380 8.34 -21.53 2.12
C SER A 380 9.71 -22.17 2.35
N ASP A 381 10.48 -21.71 3.33
CA ASP A 381 11.81 -22.25 3.66
C ASP A 381 11.74 -23.68 4.17
N THR A 382 10.66 -24.04 4.87
CA THR A 382 10.46 -25.40 5.39
C THR A 382 9.79 -26.34 4.39
N THR A 383 9.18 -25.79 3.32
CA THR A 383 8.38 -26.57 2.37
C THR A 383 8.68 -26.18 0.91
N SER A 384 7.95 -25.22 0.38
CA SER A 384 8.15 -24.62 -0.94
C SER A 384 7.40 -23.29 -1.03
N LEU A 385 7.83 -22.40 -1.94
CA LEU A 385 7.15 -21.12 -2.14
C LEU A 385 5.66 -21.29 -2.51
N ARG A 386 5.32 -22.36 -3.27
CA ARG A 386 3.92 -22.67 -3.59
C ARG A 386 3.09 -22.93 -2.34
N ILE A 387 3.61 -23.72 -1.39
CA ILE A 387 2.93 -24.04 -0.12
C ILE A 387 2.88 -22.78 0.75
N GLY A 388 3.97 -22.01 0.84
CA GLY A 388 3.98 -20.73 1.53
C GLY A 388 2.88 -19.78 1.02
N MET A 389 2.72 -19.64 -0.29
CA MET A 389 1.68 -18.80 -0.88
C MET A 389 0.25 -19.35 -0.67
N LEU A 390 0.07 -20.67 -0.48
CA LEU A 390 -1.24 -21.22 -0.10
C LEU A 390 -1.74 -20.70 1.25
N LEU A 391 -0.85 -20.24 2.16
CA LEU A 391 -1.24 -19.60 3.40
C LEU A 391 -2.10 -18.35 3.16
N ILE A 392 -1.92 -17.68 2.03
CA ILE A 392 -2.72 -16.50 1.63
C ILE A 392 -4.21 -16.87 1.52
N LEU A 393 -4.54 -18.12 1.16
CA LEU A 393 -5.94 -18.59 1.16
C LEU A 393 -6.59 -18.50 2.54
N VAL A 394 -5.82 -18.71 3.61
CA VAL A 394 -6.33 -18.59 4.99
C VAL A 394 -6.69 -17.12 5.27
N PHE A 395 -5.84 -16.18 4.85
CA PHE A 395 -6.11 -14.75 5.01
C PHE A 395 -7.33 -14.33 4.19
N MET A 396 -7.40 -14.71 2.91
CA MET A 396 -8.55 -14.45 2.04
C MET A 396 -9.84 -15.09 2.60
N GLY A 397 -9.74 -16.32 3.10
CA GLY A 397 -10.86 -17.03 3.74
C GLY A 397 -11.39 -16.28 4.95
N TYR A 398 -10.50 -15.75 5.81
CA TYR A 398 -10.91 -14.96 6.95
C TYR A 398 -11.63 -13.66 6.54
N ILE A 399 -11.10 -12.93 5.55
CA ILE A 399 -11.75 -11.72 5.03
C ILE A 399 -13.14 -12.05 4.48
N THR A 400 -13.25 -13.12 3.70
CA THR A 400 -14.51 -13.60 3.14
C THR A 400 -15.51 -13.96 4.26
N PHE A 401 -15.02 -14.59 5.34
CA PHE A 401 -15.82 -14.97 6.50
C PHE A 401 -16.43 -13.75 7.22
N ILE A 402 -15.77 -12.58 7.22
CA ILE A 402 -16.33 -11.34 7.76
C ILE A 402 -17.69 -11.02 7.11
N GLY A 403 -17.84 -11.25 5.82
CA GLY A 403 -19.08 -11.05 5.09
C GLY A 403 -20.27 -11.88 5.64
N PHE A 404 -20.02 -12.96 6.38
CA PHE A 404 -21.09 -13.79 6.97
C PHE A 404 -21.48 -13.31 8.37
N TRP A 405 -20.52 -12.99 9.24
CA TRP A 405 -20.80 -12.69 10.65
C TRP A 405 -20.92 -11.19 10.98
N ALA A 406 -20.43 -10.29 10.12
CA ALA A 406 -20.50 -8.86 10.41
C ALA A 406 -21.96 -8.38 10.47
N HIS A 407 -22.28 -7.65 11.54
CA HIS A 407 -23.60 -7.06 11.77
C HIS A 407 -23.47 -5.55 12.00
N PRO A 408 -23.32 -4.75 10.91
CA PRO A 408 -23.25 -3.31 11.04
C PRO A 408 -24.60 -2.72 11.49
N LEU A 409 -24.56 -1.64 12.26
CA LEU A 409 -25.76 -0.88 12.66
C LEU A 409 -26.40 -0.16 11.46
N VAL A 410 -25.58 0.19 10.47
CA VAL A 410 -26.02 0.86 9.23
C VAL A 410 -25.51 0.05 8.04
N ASN A 411 -26.41 -0.44 7.21
CA ASN A 411 -26.08 -1.11 5.96
C ASN A 411 -25.88 -0.09 4.84
N ASN A 412 -25.08 -0.44 3.82
CA ASN A 412 -24.96 0.40 2.63
C ASN A 412 -26.30 0.47 1.88
N LYS A 413 -26.62 1.68 1.38
CA LYS A 413 -27.84 1.90 0.60
C LYS A 413 -27.59 1.45 -0.84
N THR A 414 -28.34 0.42 -1.26
CA THR A 414 -28.34 -0.06 -2.65
C THR A 414 -29.48 0.56 -3.44
N VAL A 415 -29.24 0.79 -4.73
CA VAL A 415 -30.23 1.28 -5.70
C VAL A 415 -30.41 0.26 -6.82
N SER A 416 -31.56 0.23 -7.48
CA SER A 416 -31.76 -0.62 -8.64
C SER A 416 -30.93 -0.13 -9.83
N LEU A 417 -30.58 -1.03 -10.75
CA LEU A 417 -29.83 -0.68 -11.96
C LEU A 417 -30.56 0.41 -12.78
N LYS A 418 -31.91 0.35 -12.82
CA LYS A 418 -32.73 1.35 -13.50
C LYS A 418 -32.61 2.73 -12.86
N GLU A 419 -32.67 2.82 -11.54
CA GLU A 419 -32.50 4.09 -10.81
C GLU A 419 -31.09 4.66 -10.99
N LEU A 420 -30.07 3.82 -11.02
CA LEU A 420 -28.67 4.25 -11.24
C LEU A 420 -28.52 4.85 -12.65
N VAL A 421 -29.05 4.19 -13.67
CA VAL A 421 -28.99 4.69 -15.06
C VAL A 421 -29.78 5.98 -15.21
N LEU A 422 -30.96 6.10 -14.64
CA LEU A 422 -31.75 7.32 -14.65
C LEU A 422 -31.04 8.49 -13.95
N SER A 423 -30.35 8.24 -12.83
CA SER A 423 -29.58 9.27 -12.12
C SER A 423 -28.36 9.76 -12.93
N LEU A 424 -27.79 8.93 -13.81
CA LEU A 424 -26.67 9.30 -14.70
C LEU A 424 -27.14 10.07 -15.94
N ILE A 425 -28.40 9.92 -16.35
CA ILE A 425 -28.98 10.63 -17.52
C ILE A 425 -29.46 12.03 -17.11
N HIS A 426 -29.72 12.28 -15.82
CA HIS A 426 -30.19 13.56 -15.29
C HIS A 426 -29.05 14.45 -14.72
N ILE A 427 -27.78 14.07 -14.90
CA ILE A 427 -26.59 14.89 -14.66
C ILE A 427 -26.11 15.46 -15.99
#